data_b462afde6c91d5144d3c9c92af697d7b
#
_entry.id   b462afde6c91d5144d3c9c92af697d7b
#
_cell.length_a   1.000
_cell.length_b   1.000
_cell.length_c   1.000
_cell.angle_alpha   90.00
_cell.angle_beta   90.00
_cell.angle_gamma   90.00
#
_symmetry.space_group_name_H-M   'P 1'
#
loop_
_entity.id
_entity.type
_entity.pdbx_description
1 polymer ?
#
loop_
_entity_poly.entity_id
_entity_poly.type
_entity_poly.pdbx_seq_one_letter_code
_entity_poly.pdbx_strand_id
1 'polypeptide(L)'
;MTRSYKGIRAKKHWVYSVEDLMLSYGVTRNTISNWVNEGLMPSNSRRPYVFRGAAVQDFLQRRLERRQVKLSLCEFYCFTCKVPVTPIKFDREPLATKSGAQVLQATCPRCKRTVTKFGNLEELDVHRLMGATNTNGDQTDEGVIQASGDIWIWHNRNDRIVHKWQISAGRFADATVDAHLRAIRFLEDVLQGKSFTSLSTVDIDRVRSELKLQLSGARDAPKSRSSVSHTSSHIRKFLVWLLKQDFASDLPKDLPDYIELPKAVYAQCLPRPQKEYPLIEEAEAMLERMPSQTLPRKRDRAMFAIAFLGALRADTLVSLRLKHLSVAEKMIIQDGTVSRTKNGKSLEIWWFPISEAFSAEVTKWEALIRDLGFHDDDPLFPDLKYLLNGYPKRYPNAPPIEPMKTKTAVNKTFAIASSGAKAHYTPHSAKHTMAAERDRRHLTARERKAWLENIGHDTEQITDRHYGQLSGDERRRALKNIGDGSEQLSVLERLTNDELGAGLREFLMRHVVEINNE
;
A
#
# COMPACT_ATOMS: atom_id res chain seq x y z
N MET A 1 16.57 -7.22 -30.64
CA MET A 1 16.53 -6.53 -29.32
C MET A 1 15.70 -7.37 -28.36
N THR A 2 16.28 -7.83 -27.26
CA THR A 2 15.57 -8.65 -26.28
C THR A 2 14.71 -7.74 -25.40
N ARG A 3 13.40 -8.03 -25.37
CA ARG A 3 12.38 -7.24 -24.63
C ARG A 3 12.73 -7.16 -23.14
N SER A 4 12.73 -5.95 -22.58
CA SER A 4 12.87 -5.72 -21.14
C SER A 4 11.49 -5.84 -20.48
N TYR A 5 11.38 -6.67 -19.44
CA TYR A 5 10.15 -6.85 -18.67
C TYR A 5 10.16 -5.99 -17.39
N LYS A 6 10.89 -4.83 -17.42
CA LYS A 6 10.92 -3.88 -16.30
C LYS A 6 9.50 -3.38 -15.99
N GLY A 7 9.09 -3.57 -14.73
CA GLY A 7 7.77 -3.13 -14.24
C GLY A 7 6.68 -4.21 -14.22
N ILE A 8 6.89 -5.36 -14.85
CA ILE A 8 5.96 -6.48 -14.80
C ILE A 8 6.50 -7.50 -13.79
N ARG A 9 5.78 -7.73 -12.69
CA ARG A 9 6.15 -8.74 -11.69
C ARG A 9 4.99 -9.71 -11.49
N ALA A 10 5.27 -10.99 -11.70
CA ALA A 10 4.37 -12.04 -11.24
C ALA A 10 4.15 -11.90 -9.72
N LYS A 11 2.95 -12.10 -9.22
CA LYS A 11 2.66 -12.06 -7.78
C LYS A 11 3.18 -13.35 -7.13
N LYS A 12 3.99 -13.23 -6.07
CA LYS A 12 4.77 -14.32 -5.45
C LYS A 12 3.96 -15.58 -5.14
N HIS A 13 2.77 -15.41 -4.57
CA HIS A 13 1.93 -16.53 -4.09
C HIS A 13 0.98 -17.10 -5.14
N TRP A 14 0.85 -16.42 -6.27
CA TRP A 14 -0.04 -16.81 -7.38
C TRP A 14 0.54 -17.96 -8.18
N VAL A 15 -0.34 -18.68 -8.85
CA VAL A 15 0.00 -19.70 -9.84
C VAL A 15 -0.48 -19.22 -11.20
N TYR A 16 0.34 -19.39 -12.21
CA TYR A 16 0.12 -18.94 -13.58
C TYR A 16 0.11 -20.12 -14.52
N SER A 17 -0.87 -20.20 -15.40
CA SER A 17 -0.79 -21.06 -16.60
C SER A 17 0.16 -20.45 -17.63
N VAL A 18 0.40 -21.17 -18.72
CA VAL A 18 1.14 -20.65 -19.89
C VAL A 18 0.42 -19.42 -20.45
N GLU A 19 -0.90 -19.48 -20.56
CA GLU A 19 -1.76 -18.41 -21.07
C GLU A 19 -1.70 -17.16 -20.17
N ASP A 20 -1.75 -17.34 -18.85
CA ASP A 20 -1.64 -16.24 -17.90
C ASP A 20 -0.30 -15.51 -18.03
N LEU A 21 0.81 -16.26 -18.22
CA LEU A 21 2.12 -15.66 -18.45
C LEU A 21 2.21 -14.93 -19.79
N MET A 22 1.61 -15.51 -20.85
CA MET A 22 1.55 -14.85 -22.15
C MET A 22 0.84 -13.49 -22.05
N LEU A 23 -0.31 -13.45 -21.41
CA LEU A 23 -1.07 -12.21 -21.19
C LEU A 23 -0.30 -11.21 -20.31
N SER A 24 0.20 -11.66 -19.16
CA SER A 24 0.86 -10.79 -18.20
C SER A 24 2.13 -10.14 -18.73
N TYR A 25 2.91 -10.88 -19.54
CA TYR A 25 4.20 -10.41 -20.07
C TYR A 25 4.13 -9.98 -21.55
N GLY A 26 2.98 -10.14 -22.20
CA GLY A 26 2.80 -9.82 -23.62
C GLY A 26 3.74 -10.64 -24.52
N VAL A 27 3.90 -11.94 -24.24
CA VAL A 27 4.81 -12.84 -24.93
C VAL A 27 4.06 -14.00 -25.59
N THR A 28 4.73 -14.68 -26.52
CA THR A 28 4.16 -15.85 -27.21
C THR A 28 4.39 -17.13 -26.40
N ARG A 29 3.64 -18.20 -26.72
CA ARG A 29 3.83 -19.54 -26.16
C ARG A 29 5.26 -20.07 -26.36
N ASN A 30 5.86 -19.82 -27.53
CA ASN A 30 7.24 -20.20 -27.81
C ASN A 30 8.24 -19.52 -26.89
N THR A 31 7.99 -18.25 -26.50
CA THR A 31 8.82 -17.54 -25.52
C THR A 31 8.75 -18.22 -24.16
N ILE A 32 7.57 -18.65 -23.71
CA ILE A 32 7.44 -19.39 -22.43
C ILE A 32 8.12 -20.76 -22.52
N SER A 33 8.00 -21.48 -23.65
CA SER A 33 8.72 -22.74 -23.87
C SER A 33 10.24 -22.55 -23.79
N ASN A 34 10.76 -21.47 -24.40
CA ASN A 34 12.17 -21.11 -24.27
C ASN A 34 12.56 -20.78 -22.84
N TRP A 35 11.71 -20.10 -22.06
CA TRP A 35 11.98 -19.85 -20.66
C TRP A 35 12.08 -21.14 -19.85
N VAL A 36 11.23 -22.14 -20.13
CA VAL A 36 11.33 -23.46 -19.51
C VAL A 36 12.67 -24.13 -19.85
N ASN A 37 13.08 -24.07 -21.11
CA ASN A 37 14.39 -24.60 -21.56
C ASN A 37 15.58 -23.83 -20.94
N GLU A 38 15.41 -22.51 -20.65
CA GLU A 38 16.40 -21.65 -19.99
C GLU A 38 16.40 -21.83 -18.46
N GLY A 39 15.51 -22.66 -17.90
CA GLY A 39 15.46 -22.99 -16.47
C GLY A 39 14.30 -22.37 -15.69
N LEU A 40 13.21 -21.91 -16.33
CA LEU A 40 11.96 -21.64 -15.63
C LEU A 40 11.30 -22.98 -15.26
N MET A 41 11.28 -23.29 -13.98
CA MET A 41 10.76 -24.57 -13.48
C MET A 41 9.22 -24.54 -13.39
N PRO A 42 8.50 -25.43 -14.09
CA PRO A 42 7.08 -25.64 -13.89
C PRO A 42 6.83 -26.34 -12.55
N SER A 43 5.70 -26.06 -11.91
CA SER A 43 5.29 -26.70 -10.65
C SER A 43 4.82 -28.15 -10.82
N ASN A 44 4.72 -28.64 -12.06
CA ASN A 44 4.25 -29.98 -12.39
C ASN A 44 5.03 -30.57 -13.55
N SER A 45 5.21 -31.89 -13.55
CA SER A 45 5.99 -32.62 -14.57
C SER A 45 5.25 -32.89 -15.88
N ARG A 46 3.90 -32.78 -15.93
CA ARG A 46 3.09 -33.06 -17.11
C ARG A 46 2.27 -31.85 -17.53
N ARG A 47 2.08 -31.68 -18.84
CA ARG A 47 1.21 -30.64 -19.41
C ARG A 47 -0.25 -30.80 -18.97
N PRO A 48 -1.04 -29.72 -18.87
CA PRO A 48 -0.63 -28.33 -19.02
C PRO A 48 0.25 -27.87 -17.84
N TYR A 49 1.32 -27.10 -18.13
CA TYR A 49 2.21 -26.58 -17.10
C TYR A 49 1.57 -25.42 -16.34
N VAL A 50 1.83 -25.39 -15.06
CA VAL A 50 1.57 -24.22 -14.20
C VAL A 50 2.86 -23.76 -13.51
N PHE A 51 2.96 -22.48 -13.22
CA PHE A 51 4.18 -21.85 -12.69
C PHE A 51 3.84 -21.04 -11.44
N ARG A 52 4.54 -21.30 -10.35
CA ARG A 52 4.43 -20.48 -9.15
C ARG A 52 5.04 -19.11 -9.43
N GLY A 53 4.37 -18.02 -9.02
CA GLY A 53 4.86 -16.67 -9.27
C GLY A 53 6.23 -16.38 -8.65
N ALA A 54 6.56 -17.00 -7.52
CA ALA A 54 7.90 -16.96 -6.95
C ALA A 54 8.95 -17.51 -7.91
N ALA A 55 8.70 -18.68 -8.55
CA ALA A 55 9.63 -19.27 -9.51
C ALA A 55 9.79 -18.40 -10.78
N VAL A 56 8.71 -17.74 -11.22
CA VAL A 56 8.76 -16.79 -12.34
C VAL A 56 9.60 -15.55 -11.99
N GLN A 57 9.41 -15.00 -10.78
CA GLN A 57 10.20 -13.86 -10.30
C GLN A 57 11.68 -14.21 -10.24
N ASP A 58 12.01 -15.34 -9.65
CA ASP A 58 13.36 -15.82 -9.44
C ASP A 58 14.09 -16.13 -10.78
N PHE A 59 13.40 -16.77 -11.71
CA PHE A 59 13.90 -16.98 -13.06
C PHE A 59 14.21 -15.65 -13.78
N LEU A 60 13.29 -14.70 -13.76
CA LEU A 60 13.48 -13.40 -14.42
C LEU A 60 14.58 -12.58 -13.76
N GLN A 61 14.71 -12.66 -12.43
CA GLN A 61 15.78 -12.01 -11.68
C GLN A 61 17.16 -12.61 -12.06
N ARG A 62 17.30 -13.93 -12.02
CA ARG A 62 18.55 -14.61 -12.46
C ARG A 62 18.89 -14.29 -13.91
N ARG A 63 17.89 -14.21 -14.79
CA ARG A 63 18.08 -13.83 -16.19
C ARG A 63 18.56 -12.39 -16.34
N LEU A 64 18.10 -11.48 -15.46
CA LEU A 64 18.56 -10.09 -15.42
C LEU A 64 20.02 -10.02 -14.91
N GLU A 65 20.34 -10.72 -13.83
CA GLU A 65 21.68 -10.76 -13.22
C GLU A 65 22.73 -11.31 -14.18
N ARG A 66 22.41 -12.40 -14.92
CA ARG A 66 23.31 -12.94 -15.97
C ARG A 66 23.61 -11.93 -17.09
N ARG A 67 22.78 -10.90 -17.26
CA ARG A 67 22.95 -9.84 -18.26
C ARG A 67 23.64 -8.59 -17.71
N GLN A 68 23.65 -8.43 -16.40
CA GLN A 68 24.34 -7.32 -15.76
C GLN A 68 25.83 -7.68 -15.64
N VAL A 69 26.61 -7.09 -16.53
CA VAL A 69 28.07 -7.11 -16.38
C VAL A 69 28.38 -6.18 -15.21
N LYS A 70 28.87 -6.73 -14.10
CA LYS A 70 29.38 -5.93 -12.99
C LYS A 70 30.68 -5.27 -13.47
N LEU A 71 30.66 -3.95 -13.56
CA LEU A 71 31.83 -3.17 -13.89
C LEU A 71 32.50 -2.70 -12.60
N SER A 72 33.81 -2.84 -12.51
CA SER A 72 34.59 -2.18 -11.46
C SER A 72 34.57 -0.66 -11.65
N LEU A 73 35.05 0.08 -10.65
CA LEU A 73 35.05 1.55 -10.69
C LEU A 73 35.76 2.09 -11.93
N CYS A 74 36.86 1.47 -12.38
CA CYS A 74 37.66 1.88 -13.53
C CYS A 74 37.25 1.25 -14.86
N GLU A 75 36.27 0.33 -14.87
CA GLU A 75 35.83 -0.35 -16.09
C GLU A 75 34.65 0.35 -16.76
N PHE A 76 34.68 0.31 -18.09
CA PHE A 76 33.62 0.75 -18.99
C PHE A 76 33.14 -0.44 -19.83
N TYR A 77 31.87 -0.51 -20.13
CA TYR A 77 31.36 -1.54 -21.04
C TYR A 77 31.44 -1.08 -22.48
N CYS A 78 32.20 -1.79 -23.30
CA CYS A 78 32.24 -1.53 -24.73
C CYS A 78 31.13 -2.30 -25.45
N PHE A 79 30.10 -1.59 -25.94
CA PHE A 79 28.97 -2.19 -26.68
C PHE A 79 29.37 -2.84 -28.01
N THR A 80 30.50 -2.40 -28.61
CA THR A 80 31.02 -2.99 -29.86
C THR A 80 31.78 -4.29 -29.58
N CYS A 81 32.67 -4.27 -28.60
CA CYS A 81 33.45 -5.46 -28.21
C CYS A 81 32.67 -6.42 -27.32
N LYS A 82 31.55 -5.99 -26.74
CA LYS A 82 30.70 -6.72 -25.80
C LYS A 82 31.42 -7.22 -24.54
N VAL A 83 32.42 -6.49 -24.07
CA VAL A 83 33.24 -6.81 -22.89
C VAL A 83 33.51 -5.56 -22.06
N PRO A 84 33.77 -5.74 -20.74
CA PRO A 84 34.37 -4.68 -19.91
C PRO A 84 35.76 -4.31 -20.45
N VAL A 85 36.08 -3.03 -20.41
CA VAL A 85 37.39 -2.49 -20.81
C VAL A 85 37.81 -1.42 -19.84
N THR A 86 39.11 -1.39 -19.50
CA THR A 86 39.72 -0.32 -18.70
C THR A 86 40.41 0.62 -19.67
N PRO A 87 39.90 1.84 -19.89
CA PRO A 87 40.53 2.80 -20.76
C PRO A 87 41.81 3.36 -20.15
N ILE A 88 42.81 3.62 -20.98
CA ILE A 88 44.12 4.15 -20.55
C ILE A 88 44.03 5.64 -20.21
N LYS A 89 43.17 6.38 -20.93
CA LYS A 89 42.93 7.80 -20.72
C LYS A 89 41.43 8.12 -20.87
N PHE A 90 40.95 9.10 -20.08
CA PHE A 90 39.67 9.77 -20.32
C PHE A 90 39.91 10.90 -21.32
N ASP A 91 39.28 10.84 -22.45
CA ASP A 91 39.61 11.71 -23.60
C ASP A 91 38.78 12.99 -23.63
N ARG A 92 37.80 13.16 -22.74
CA ARG A 92 36.86 14.27 -22.74
C ARG A 92 36.39 14.66 -21.34
N GLU A 93 36.04 15.93 -21.18
CA GLU A 93 35.36 16.41 -19.99
C GLU A 93 34.01 15.67 -19.77
N PRO A 94 33.62 15.45 -18.52
CA PRO A 94 32.33 14.80 -18.23
C PRO A 94 31.18 15.61 -18.76
N LEU A 95 30.27 14.98 -19.47
CA LEU A 95 29.05 15.59 -19.91
C LEU A 95 28.03 15.59 -18.77
N ALA A 96 27.54 16.78 -18.40
CA ALA A 96 26.43 16.88 -17.47
C ALA A 96 25.11 16.50 -18.18
N THR A 97 24.35 15.59 -17.59
CA THR A 97 23.00 15.30 -18.07
C THR A 97 22.02 16.36 -17.59
N LYS A 98 20.84 16.43 -18.20
CA LYS A 98 19.73 17.31 -17.75
C LYS A 98 19.29 17.05 -16.29
N SER A 99 19.65 15.91 -15.72
CA SER A 99 19.41 15.54 -14.33
C SER A 99 20.57 15.85 -13.37
N GLY A 100 21.63 16.50 -13.86
CA GLY A 100 22.82 16.82 -13.05
C GLY A 100 23.80 15.64 -12.86
N ALA A 101 23.51 14.46 -13.39
CA ALA A 101 24.43 13.33 -13.33
C ALA A 101 25.56 13.49 -14.36
N GLN A 102 26.79 13.18 -13.96
CA GLN A 102 27.94 13.24 -14.86
C GLN A 102 28.06 11.94 -15.69
N VAL A 103 28.38 12.09 -16.97
CA VAL A 103 28.68 10.98 -17.89
C VAL A 103 30.15 11.06 -18.25
N LEU A 104 30.89 10.07 -17.80
CA LEU A 104 32.30 9.87 -18.13
C LEU A 104 32.40 9.28 -19.53
N GLN A 105 33.31 9.82 -20.35
CA GLN A 105 33.61 9.32 -21.68
C GLN A 105 35.08 8.92 -21.78
N ALA A 106 35.32 7.83 -22.49
CA ALA A 106 36.65 7.30 -22.71
C ALA A 106 36.73 6.55 -24.04
N THR A 107 37.93 6.24 -24.48
CA THR A 107 38.15 5.47 -25.72
C THR A 107 38.44 4.01 -25.40
N CYS A 108 37.71 3.10 -26.03
CA CYS A 108 37.94 1.67 -25.91
C CYS A 108 39.35 1.30 -26.40
N PRO A 109 40.20 0.63 -25.60
CA PRO A 109 41.55 0.25 -26.02
C PRO A 109 41.56 -0.75 -27.17
N ARG A 110 40.49 -1.56 -27.32
CA ARG A 110 40.38 -2.61 -28.37
C ARG A 110 39.90 -2.07 -29.71
N CYS A 111 38.71 -1.44 -29.75
CA CYS A 111 38.07 -1.03 -31.00
C CYS A 111 38.14 0.48 -31.27
N LYS A 112 38.78 1.24 -30.39
CA LYS A 112 38.94 2.70 -30.50
C LYS A 112 37.65 3.53 -30.54
N ARG A 113 36.48 2.90 -30.25
CA ARG A 113 35.20 3.60 -30.15
C ARG A 113 35.02 4.23 -28.78
N THR A 114 34.24 5.30 -28.72
CA THR A 114 33.88 5.95 -27.45
C THR A 114 33.02 5.01 -26.60
N VAL A 115 33.39 4.89 -25.34
CA VAL A 115 32.65 4.20 -24.29
C VAL A 115 32.22 5.19 -23.22
N THR A 116 31.05 4.99 -22.63
CA THR A 116 30.48 5.92 -21.64
C THR A 116 30.05 5.18 -20.39
N LYS A 117 30.16 5.87 -19.24
CA LYS A 117 29.73 5.38 -17.92
C LYS A 117 29.19 6.55 -17.10
N PHE A 118 28.12 6.35 -16.33
CA PHE A 118 27.70 7.29 -15.28
C PHE A 118 28.67 7.19 -14.10
N GLY A 119 29.18 8.29 -13.57
CA GLY A 119 30.08 8.32 -12.42
C GLY A 119 30.68 9.69 -12.17
N ASN A 120 31.38 9.84 -11.04
CA ASN A 120 32.10 11.06 -10.66
C ASN A 120 33.61 10.90 -11.00
N LEU A 121 34.20 11.92 -11.58
CA LEU A 121 35.65 11.93 -11.89
C LEU A 121 36.52 11.84 -10.64
N GLU A 122 36.13 12.49 -9.55
CA GLU A 122 36.89 12.48 -8.30
C GLU A 122 37.05 11.07 -7.72
N GLU A 123 36.02 10.21 -7.82
CA GLU A 123 36.08 8.82 -7.38
C GLU A 123 37.03 7.97 -8.23
N LEU A 124 37.17 8.31 -9.51
CA LEU A 124 38.07 7.62 -10.44
C LEU A 124 39.55 8.00 -10.24
N ASP A 125 39.83 9.25 -9.93
CA ASP A 125 41.20 9.74 -9.71
C ASP A 125 41.77 9.21 -8.40
N VAL A 126 40.97 9.11 -7.33
CA VAL A 126 41.39 8.51 -6.05
C VAL A 126 41.74 7.03 -6.24
N HIS A 127 40.99 6.27 -7.01
CA HIS A 127 41.28 4.87 -7.29
C HIS A 127 42.49 4.65 -8.20
N ARG A 128 42.79 5.60 -9.09
CA ARG A 128 44.01 5.57 -9.91
C ARG A 128 45.26 5.78 -9.09
N LEU A 129 45.23 6.65 -8.10
CA LEU A 129 46.33 6.90 -7.17
C LEU A 129 46.55 5.70 -6.24
N MET A 130 45.49 4.97 -5.87
CA MET A 130 45.61 3.75 -5.04
C MET A 130 45.94 2.48 -5.85
N GLY A 131 45.65 2.42 -7.13
CA GLY A 131 45.87 1.25 -7.99
C GLY A 131 47.27 1.16 -8.60
N ALA A 132 48.12 2.16 -8.42
CA ALA A 132 49.50 2.17 -8.96
C ALA A 132 50.52 1.34 -8.12
N THR A 133 50.07 0.72 -7.03
CA THR A 133 50.98 -0.02 -6.11
C THR A 133 50.76 -1.53 -6.04
N ASN A 134 49.91 -2.13 -6.88
CA ASN A 134 49.78 -3.60 -6.88
C ASN A 134 49.70 -4.18 -8.29
N THR A 135 50.84 -4.33 -8.93
CA THR A 135 51.07 -5.31 -9.98
C THR A 135 51.85 -6.47 -9.37
N ASN A 136 51.13 -7.51 -8.93
CA ASN A 136 51.59 -8.90 -8.95
C ASN A 136 50.55 -9.78 -8.25
N GLY A 137 50.05 -10.78 -8.96
CA GLY A 137 49.21 -11.77 -8.33
C GLY A 137 48.18 -12.37 -9.29
N ASP A 138 48.70 -13.17 -10.19
CA ASP A 138 48.02 -14.26 -10.86
C ASP A 138 47.32 -15.13 -9.81
N GLN A 139 45.99 -15.14 -9.84
CA GLN A 139 45.20 -16.25 -9.27
C GLN A 139 43.88 -16.35 -10.03
N THR A 140 43.89 -17.26 -10.96
CA THR A 140 42.74 -18.00 -11.43
C THR A 140 42.12 -18.73 -10.24
N ASP A 141 41.12 -18.15 -9.63
CA ASP A 141 40.24 -18.86 -8.73
C ASP A 141 38.93 -19.05 -9.45
N GLU A 142 38.78 -20.17 -10.13
CA GLU A 142 37.50 -20.77 -10.49
C GLU A 142 36.81 -21.16 -9.19
N GLY A 143 36.32 -20.16 -8.49
CA GLY A 143 35.36 -20.33 -7.41
C GLY A 143 34.08 -20.86 -8.00
N VAL A 144 33.97 -22.18 -8.15
CA VAL A 144 32.71 -22.90 -8.19
C VAL A 144 31.90 -22.42 -6.99
N ILE A 145 31.02 -21.47 -7.20
CA ILE A 145 29.95 -21.16 -6.24
C ILE A 145 29.11 -22.44 -6.18
N GLN A 146 29.45 -23.31 -5.25
CA GLN A 146 28.52 -24.30 -4.75
C GLN A 146 27.28 -23.51 -4.27
N ALA A 147 26.25 -23.54 -5.09
CA ALA A 147 24.92 -23.19 -4.68
C ALA A 147 24.48 -24.19 -3.60
N SER A 148 24.87 -23.93 -2.35
CA SER A 148 24.22 -24.47 -1.17
C SER A 148 22.88 -23.71 -1.03
N GLY A 149 22.02 -23.90 -1.97
CA GLY A 149 20.63 -23.48 -1.91
C GLY A 149 19.83 -24.74 -2.06
N ASP A 150 19.05 -25.07 -1.04
CA ASP A 150 18.03 -26.08 -1.13
C ASP A 150 17.31 -25.93 -2.48
N ILE A 151 17.58 -26.82 -3.39
CA ILE A 151 16.83 -26.98 -4.63
C ILE A 151 15.46 -27.51 -4.15
N TRP A 152 14.58 -26.58 -3.82
CA TRP A 152 13.17 -26.89 -3.61
C TRP A 152 12.67 -27.49 -4.92
N ILE A 153 12.57 -28.80 -4.94
CA ILE A 153 11.98 -29.54 -6.06
C ILE A 153 10.50 -29.22 -6.04
N TRP A 154 10.10 -28.21 -6.81
CA TRP A 154 8.73 -27.70 -6.92
C TRP A 154 7.80 -28.67 -7.66
N HIS A 155 7.90 -29.97 -7.42
CA HIS A 155 6.97 -30.95 -7.93
C HIS A 155 5.72 -30.99 -7.04
N ASN A 156 5.06 -29.84 -6.91
CA ASN A 156 3.93 -29.73 -5.98
C ASN A 156 2.60 -29.83 -6.74
N ARG A 157 1.92 -30.97 -6.57
CA ARG A 157 0.54 -31.18 -7.04
C ARG A 157 -0.43 -30.09 -6.55
N ASN A 158 -0.12 -29.45 -5.42
CA ASN A 158 -0.94 -28.39 -4.83
C ASN A 158 -1.08 -27.16 -5.74
N ASP A 159 -0.05 -26.79 -6.53
CA ASP A 159 -0.14 -25.61 -7.39
C ASP A 159 -1.25 -25.72 -8.45
N ARG A 160 -1.56 -26.91 -8.95
CA ARG A 160 -2.72 -27.11 -9.83
C ARG A 160 -4.05 -26.89 -9.11
N ILE A 161 -4.13 -27.32 -7.84
CA ILE A 161 -5.31 -27.11 -7.00
C ILE A 161 -5.46 -25.63 -6.69
N VAL A 162 -4.37 -24.96 -6.34
CA VAL A 162 -4.33 -23.51 -6.08
C VAL A 162 -4.74 -22.72 -7.34
N HIS A 163 -4.28 -23.10 -8.53
CA HIS A 163 -4.69 -22.45 -9.77
C HIS A 163 -6.20 -22.61 -10.05
N LYS A 164 -6.75 -23.81 -9.83
CA LYS A 164 -8.21 -24.04 -9.93
C LYS A 164 -8.98 -23.15 -8.92
N TRP A 165 -8.46 -23.05 -7.70
CA TRP A 165 -9.05 -22.15 -6.70
C TRP A 165 -9.00 -20.68 -7.13
N GLN A 166 -7.88 -20.22 -7.70
CA GLN A 166 -7.75 -18.85 -8.23
C GLN A 166 -8.80 -18.54 -9.29
N ILE A 167 -9.05 -19.47 -10.23
CA ILE A 167 -10.09 -19.31 -11.24
C ILE A 167 -11.47 -19.15 -10.57
N SER A 168 -11.78 -19.99 -9.59
CA SER A 168 -13.02 -19.90 -8.82
C SER A 168 -13.12 -18.61 -8.00
N ALA A 169 -11.99 -18.05 -7.60
CA ALA A 169 -11.88 -16.82 -6.82
C ALA A 169 -11.90 -15.53 -7.67
N GLY A 170 -12.04 -15.65 -8.99
CA GLY A 170 -12.05 -14.49 -9.93
C GLY A 170 -13.13 -13.44 -9.67
N ARG A 171 -14.14 -13.76 -8.84
CA ARG A 171 -15.15 -12.80 -8.34
C ARG A 171 -14.61 -11.82 -7.28
N PHE A 172 -13.45 -12.09 -6.71
CA PHE A 172 -12.85 -11.25 -5.68
C PHE A 172 -11.84 -10.26 -6.28
N ALA A 173 -11.68 -9.11 -5.62
CA ALA A 173 -10.59 -8.20 -5.96
C ALA A 173 -9.22 -8.87 -5.74
N ASP A 174 -8.25 -8.55 -6.58
CA ASP A 174 -6.88 -9.10 -6.56
C ASP A 174 -6.22 -9.10 -5.18
N ALA A 175 -6.39 -8.01 -4.41
CA ALA A 175 -5.84 -7.91 -3.06
C ALA A 175 -6.46 -8.95 -2.09
N THR A 176 -7.74 -9.29 -2.30
CA THR A 176 -8.43 -10.34 -1.53
C THR A 176 -7.92 -11.71 -1.93
N VAL A 177 -7.79 -11.97 -3.24
CA VAL A 177 -7.21 -13.21 -3.75
C VAL A 177 -5.80 -13.41 -3.19
N ASP A 178 -4.96 -12.37 -3.20
CA ASP A 178 -3.60 -12.42 -2.67
C ASP A 178 -3.58 -12.72 -1.16
N ALA A 179 -4.51 -12.18 -0.38
CA ALA A 179 -4.64 -12.50 1.04
C ALA A 179 -5.01 -13.98 1.28
N HIS A 180 -5.93 -14.52 0.49
CA HIS A 180 -6.27 -15.94 0.53
C HIS A 180 -5.09 -16.83 0.14
N LEU A 181 -4.38 -16.48 -0.93
CA LEU A 181 -3.23 -17.24 -1.39
C LEU A 181 -2.10 -17.26 -0.35
N ARG A 182 -1.85 -16.15 0.34
CA ARG A 182 -0.92 -16.13 1.48
C ARG A 182 -1.32 -17.11 2.58
N ALA A 183 -2.61 -17.20 2.88
CA ALA A 183 -3.12 -18.15 3.87
C ALA A 183 -3.01 -19.61 3.39
N ILE A 184 -3.27 -19.88 2.11
CA ILE A 184 -3.09 -21.21 1.50
C ILE A 184 -1.60 -21.61 1.50
N ARG A 185 -0.69 -20.67 1.21
CA ARG A 185 0.76 -20.94 1.29
C ARG A 185 1.21 -21.19 2.72
N PHE A 186 0.66 -20.48 3.70
CA PHE A 186 0.92 -20.77 5.10
C PHE A 186 0.47 -22.19 5.48
N LEU A 187 -0.72 -22.64 5.05
CA LEU A 187 -1.18 -24.02 5.21
C LEU A 187 -0.19 -25.01 4.59
N GLU A 188 0.24 -24.77 3.37
CA GLU A 188 1.20 -25.59 2.63
C GLU A 188 2.56 -25.68 3.36
N ASP A 189 3.07 -24.55 3.82
CA ASP A 189 4.38 -24.45 4.50
C ASP A 189 4.36 -25.20 5.85
N VAL A 190 3.30 -25.03 6.66
CA VAL A 190 3.16 -25.75 7.94
C VAL A 190 3.09 -27.27 7.73
N LEU A 191 2.47 -27.70 6.65
CA LEU A 191 2.34 -29.12 6.28
C LEU A 191 3.50 -29.63 5.39
N GLN A 192 4.55 -28.82 5.22
CA GLN A 192 5.76 -29.17 4.45
C GLN A 192 5.44 -29.69 3.04
N GLY A 193 4.47 -29.07 2.37
CA GLY A 193 4.09 -29.42 1.00
C GLY A 193 3.23 -30.69 0.87
N LYS A 194 2.69 -31.24 1.96
CA LYS A 194 1.73 -32.36 1.90
C LYS A 194 0.62 -32.08 0.88
N SER A 195 0.23 -33.09 0.12
CA SER A 195 -0.83 -32.97 -0.88
C SER A 195 -2.15 -32.55 -0.23
N PHE A 196 -2.82 -31.55 -0.80
CA PHE A 196 -4.16 -31.14 -0.35
C PHE A 196 -5.23 -32.21 -0.59
N THR A 197 -4.96 -33.24 -1.38
CA THR A 197 -5.87 -34.39 -1.57
C THR A 197 -5.69 -35.49 -0.54
N SER A 198 -4.80 -35.33 0.44
CA SER A 198 -4.55 -36.31 1.50
C SER A 198 -4.51 -35.69 2.89
N LEU A 199 -5.24 -34.59 3.08
CA LEU A 199 -5.34 -33.89 4.36
C LEU A 199 -6.18 -34.71 5.37
N SER A 200 -5.75 -34.70 6.61
CA SER A 200 -6.46 -35.27 7.74
C SER A 200 -6.82 -34.20 8.78
N THR A 201 -7.69 -34.53 9.72
CA THR A 201 -8.04 -33.65 10.85
C THR A 201 -6.81 -33.30 11.70
N VAL A 202 -5.86 -34.25 11.86
CA VAL A 202 -4.59 -34.04 12.56
C VAL A 202 -3.72 -32.98 11.85
N ASP A 203 -3.69 -32.97 10.53
CA ASP A 203 -2.96 -31.96 9.77
C ASP A 203 -3.53 -30.56 10.05
N ILE A 204 -4.85 -30.43 10.06
CA ILE A 204 -5.50 -29.13 10.31
C ILE A 204 -5.34 -28.70 11.76
N ASP A 205 -5.37 -29.63 12.72
CA ASP A 205 -5.06 -29.33 14.12
C ASP A 205 -3.62 -28.81 14.28
N ARG A 206 -2.66 -29.39 13.56
CA ARG A 206 -1.27 -28.90 13.52
C ARG A 206 -1.22 -27.46 13.02
N VAL A 207 -1.96 -27.12 11.95
CA VAL A 207 -2.03 -25.75 11.42
C VAL A 207 -2.69 -24.80 12.42
N ARG A 208 -3.75 -25.22 13.09
CA ARG A 208 -4.39 -24.47 14.18
C ARG A 208 -3.42 -24.18 15.32
N SER A 209 -2.62 -25.17 15.69
CA SER A 209 -1.61 -25.05 16.74
C SER A 209 -0.50 -24.04 16.36
N GLU A 210 -0.06 -24.04 15.11
CA GLU A 210 0.89 -23.05 14.60
C GLU A 210 0.29 -21.62 14.59
N LEU A 211 -1.00 -21.46 14.28
CA LEU A 211 -1.70 -20.19 14.42
C LEU A 211 -1.74 -19.68 15.87
N LYS A 212 -1.89 -20.58 16.85
CA LYS A 212 -1.80 -20.22 18.29
C LYS A 212 -0.39 -19.73 18.65
N LEU A 213 0.65 -20.40 18.16
CA LEU A 213 2.04 -19.99 18.39
C LEU A 213 2.33 -18.61 17.80
N GLN A 214 1.73 -18.26 16.64
CA GLN A 214 1.85 -16.92 16.07
C GLN A 214 1.20 -15.83 16.91
N LEU A 215 0.17 -16.15 17.68
CA LEU A 215 -0.46 -15.19 18.61
C LEU A 215 0.41 -14.94 19.85
N SER A 216 1.06 -15.98 20.37
CA SER A 216 1.90 -15.90 21.58
C SER A 216 3.27 -15.28 21.32
N GLY A 217 3.71 -15.19 20.06
CA GLY A 217 5.05 -14.71 19.71
C GLY A 217 6.17 -15.68 20.07
N ALA A 218 5.86 -16.96 20.22
CA ALA A 218 6.83 -17.98 20.70
C ALA A 218 8.02 -18.20 19.75
N ARG A 219 7.90 -17.84 18.46
CA ARG A 219 8.98 -18.00 17.46
C ARG A 219 9.44 -16.69 16.85
N ASP A 220 8.51 -15.75 16.66
CA ASP A 220 8.73 -14.44 16.04
C ASP A 220 7.89 -13.38 16.78
N ALA A 221 8.01 -12.12 16.37
CA ALA A 221 7.13 -11.07 16.90
C ALA A 221 5.64 -11.47 16.77
N PRO A 222 4.83 -11.32 17.84
CA PRO A 222 3.46 -11.80 17.87
C PRO A 222 2.61 -11.14 16.79
N LYS A 223 1.85 -11.96 16.06
CA LYS A 223 0.91 -11.45 15.06
C LYS A 223 -0.36 -10.93 15.72
N SER A 224 -0.94 -9.90 15.12
CA SER A 224 -2.20 -9.36 15.62
C SER A 224 -3.33 -10.42 15.54
N ARG A 225 -4.21 -10.40 16.53
CA ARG A 225 -5.44 -11.19 16.61
C ARG A 225 -6.22 -11.19 15.28
N SER A 226 -6.36 -10.02 14.66
CA SER A 226 -7.05 -9.86 13.37
C SER A 226 -6.33 -10.59 12.23
N SER A 227 -5.00 -10.52 12.18
CA SER A 227 -4.22 -11.20 11.15
C SER A 227 -4.38 -12.71 11.23
N VAL A 228 -4.29 -13.27 12.43
CA VAL A 228 -4.48 -14.73 12.66
C VAL A 228 -5.91 -15.15 12.36
N SER A 229 -6.91 -14.38 12.81
CA SER A 229 -8.33 -14.65 12.52
C SER A 229 -8.63 -14.62 11.02
N HIS A 230 -8.07 -13.66 10.28
CA HIS A 230 -8.21 -13.61 8.83
C HIS A 230 -7.52 -14.80 8.15
N THR A 231 -6.33 -15.19 8.60
CA THR A 231 -5.62 -16.37 8.07
C THR A 231 -6.44 -17.63 8.27
N SER A 232 -6.94 -17.88 9.50
CA SER A 232 -7.84 -19.00 9.80
C SER A 232 -9.09 -19.00 8.92
N SER A 233 -9.76 -17.85 8.81
CA SER A 233 -10.96 -17.69 7.95
C SER A 233 -10.69 -17.96 6.47
N HIS A 234 -9.53 -17.52 5.95
CA HIS A 234 -9.16 -17.78 4.56
C HIS A 234 -8.86 -19.26 4.32
N ILE A 235 -8.16 -19.93 5.24
CA ILE A 235 -7.92 -21.38 5.17
C ILE A 235 -9.25 -22.13 5.21
N ARG A 236 -10.14 -21.78 6.14
CA ARG A 236 -11.46 -22.40 6.24
C ARG A 236 -12.24 -22.30 4.93
N LYS A 237 -12.28 -21.13 4.31
CA LYS A 237 -12.94 -20.94 3.01
C LYS A 237 -12.31 -21.77 1.91
N PHE A 238 -10.98 -21.91 1.90
CA PHE A 238 -10.28 -22.80 0.97
C PHE A 238 -10.64 -24.27 1.19
N LEU A 239 -10.67 -24.75 2.44
CA LEU A 239 -11.05 -26.13 2.77
C LEU A 239 -12.51 -26.41 2.36
N VAL A 240 -13.45 -25.48 2.63
CA VAL A 240 -14.84 -25.61 2.18
C VAL A 240 -14.95 -25.70 0.66
N TRP A 241 -14.14 -24.94 -0.07
CA TRP A 241 -14.09 -25.04 -1.52
C TRP A 241 -13.46 -26.36 -1.98
N LEU A 242 -12.37 -26.80 -1.32
CA LEU A 242 -11.65 -28.02 -1.65
C LEU A 242 -12.56 -29.26 -1.54
N LEU A 243 -13.34 -29.34 -0.46
CA LEU A 243 -14.29 -30.45 -0.21
C LEU A 243 -15.43 -30.55 -1.23
N LYS A 244 -15.64 -29.51 -2.05
CA LYS A 244 -16.62 -29.52 -3.15
C LYS A 244 -16.03 -30.04 -4.48
N GLN A 245 -14.74 -30.41 -4.49
CA GLN A 245 -14.09 -30.87 -5.71
C GLN A 245 -14.09 -32.40 -5.74
N ASP A 246 -14.35 -32.99 -6.91
CA ASP A 246 -14.41 -34.44 -7.10
C ASP A 246 -13.10 -35.14 -6.69
N PHE A 247 -11.95 -34.49 -6.92
CA PHE A 247 -10.64 -35.04 -6.56
C PHE A 247 -10.34 -35.00 -5.05
N ALA A 248 -11.26 -34.52 -4.24
CA ALA A 248 -11.17 -34.41 -2.78
C ALA A 248 -12.32 -35.16 -2.07
N SER A 249 -12.99 -36.08 -2.76
CA SER A 249 -14.13 -36.88 -2.23
C SER A 249 -13.79 -37.64 -0.95
N ASP A 250 -12.56 -38.14 -0.87
CA ASP A 250 -12.07 -38.98 0.22
C ASP A 250 -11.63 -38.22 1.47
N LEU A 251 -11.63 -36.89 1.41
CA LEU A 251 -11.27 -36.04 2.56
C LEU A 251 -12.36 -36.03 3.63
N PRO A 252 -11.98 -35.97 4.92
CA PRO A 252 -12.93 -35.77 6.02
C PRO A 252 -13.74 -34.48 5.82
N LYS A 253 -15.05 -34.54 5.96
CA LYS A 253 -15.96 -33.43 5.66
C LYS A 253 -15.92 -32.32 6.71
N ASP A 254 -15.42 -32.60 7.87
CA ASP A 254 -15.30 -31.73 9.04
C ASP A 254 -13.97 -30.96 9.11
N LEU A 255 -13.04 -31.15 8.14
CA LEU A 255 -11.76 -30.43 8.09
C LEU A 255 -11.87 -28.91 8.34
N PRO A 256 -12.88 -28.19 7.78
CA PRO A 256 -13.01 -26.75 8.00
C PRO A 256 -13.28 -26.35 9.46
N ASP A 257 -13.78 -27.23 10.29
CA ASP A 257 -14.14 -26.93 11.67
C ASP A 257 -12.90 -27.01 12.59
N TYR A 258 -11.91 -27.82 12.21
CA TYR A 258 -10.66 -27.97 12.98
C TYR A 258 -9.74 -26.74 12.92
N ILE A 259 -9.91 -25.83 11.94
CA ILE A 259 -9.04 -24.64 11.81
C ILE A 259 -9.50 -23.48 12.71
N GLU A 260 -10.70 -23.51 13.25
CA GLU A 260 -11.22 -22.41 14.06
C GLU A 260 -10.52 -22.35 15.43
N LEU A 261 -10.14 -21.13 15.81
CA LEU A 261 -9.55 -20.86 17.11
C LEU A 261 -10.64 -20.47 18.13
N PRO A 262 -10.62 -21.03 19.35
CA PRO A 262 -11.54 -20.63 20.40
C PRO A 262 -11.46 -19.15 20.71
N LYS A 263 -12.59 -18.51 21.01
CA LYS A 263 -12.65 -17.08 21.38
C LYS A 263 -11.72 -16.74 22.56
N ALA A 264 -11.58 -17.66 23.51
CA ALA A 264 -10.68 -17.52 24.65
C ALA A 264 -9.20 -17.35 24.24
N VAL A 265 -8.76 -18.04 23.19
CA VAL A 265 -7.38 -17.91 22.67
C VAL A 265 -7.13 -16.49 22.16
N TYR A 266 -8.12 -15.89 21.52
CA TYR A 266 -8.03 -14.48 21.10
C TYR A 266 -8.06 -13.51 22.28
N ALA A 267 -8.73 -13.85 23.38
CA ALA A 267 -8.80 -12.99 24.57
C ALA A 267 -7.45 -12.87 25.30
N GLN A 268 -6.59 -13.90 25.19
CA GLN A 268 -5.25 -13.91 25.79
C GLN A 268 -4.23 -13.02 25.09
N CYS A 269 -4.56 -12.52 23.90
CA CYS A 269 -3.66 -11.61 23.19
C CYS A 269 -3.69 -10.23 23.83
N LEU A 270 -2.52 -9.57 23.84
CA LEU A 270 -2.41 -8.19 24.30
C LEU A 270 -3.49 -7.30 23.66
N PRO A 271 -4.10 -6.38 24.44
CA PRO A 271 -5.03 -5.40 23.89
C PRO A 271 -4.36 -4.69 22.73
N ARG A 272 -5.12 -4.45 21.65
CA ARG A 272 -4.60 -3.60 20.57
C ARG A 272 -4.27 -2.24 21.16
N PRO A 273 -3.08 -1.66 20.87
CA PRO A 273 -2.84 -0.28 21.18
C PRO A 273 -3.97 0.53 20.53
N GLN A 274 -4.52 1.47 21.28
CA GLN A 274 -5.52 2.41 20.76
C GLN A 274 -4.90 3.10 19.55
N LYS A 275 -5.63 3.14 18.44
CA LYS A 275 -5.14 3.83 17.25
C LYS A 275 -5.09 5.32 17.56
N GLU A 276 -3.90 5.88 17.52
CA GLU A 276 -3.70 7.31 17.62
C GLU A 276 -4.15 7.98 16.32
N TYR A 277 -4.87 9.07 16.46
CA TYR A 277 -5.28 9.96 15.37
C TYR A 277 -5.20 11.41 15.88
N PRO A 278 -4.85 12.37 15.00
CA PRO A 278 -4.76 13.77 15.41
C PRO A 278 -6.16 14.33 15.66
N LEU A 279 -6.30 15.23 16.59
CA LEU A 279 -7.46 16.10 16.66
C LEU A 279 -7.45 17.09 15.50
N ILE A 280 -8.58 17.77 15.21
CA ILE A 280 -8.65 18.73 14.10
C ILE A 280 -7.63 19.85 14.28
N GLU A 281 -7.48 20.37 15.46
CA GLU A 281 -6.51 21.43 15.79
C GLU A 281 -5.06 20.97 15.58
N GLU A 282 -4.77 19.72 15.93
CA GLU A 282 -3.45 19.13 15.67
C GLU A 282 -3.22 18.91 14.17
N ALA A 283 -4.24 18.44 13.44
CA ALA A 283 -4.17 18.26 11.99
C ALA A 283 -3.98 19.59 11.24
N GLU A 284 -4.60 20.67 11.71
CA GLU A 284 -4.41 22.04 11.20
C GLU A 284 -2.97 22.51 11.43
N ALA A 285 -2.46 22.38 12.65
CA ALA A 285 -1.07 22.69 12.96
C ALA A 285 -0.07 21.82 12.17
N MET A 286 -0.41 20.57 11.87
CA MET A 286 0.38 19.72 10.96
C MET A 286 0.37 20.30 9.54
N LEU A 287 -0.79 20.69 9.00
CA LEU A 287 -0.93 21.30 7.68
C LEU A 287 -0.12 22.60 7.57
N GLU A 288 -0.16 23.44 8.58
CA GLU A 288 0.62 24.68 8.62
C GLU A 288 2.12 24.45 8.56
N ARG A 289 2.63 23.46 9.28
CA ARG A 289 4.06 23.09 9.29
C ARG A 289 4.52 22.41 8.01
N MET A 290 3.61 21.88 7.18
CA MET A 290 4.01 21.23 5.92
C MET A 290 4.65 22.23 4.97
N PRO A 291 5.79 21.88 4.31
CA PRO A 291 6.44 22.75 3.34
C PRO A 291 5.52 23.01 2.13
N SER A 292 5.58 24.23 1.57
CA SER A 292 4.72 24.70 0.46
C SER A 292 5.47 25.26 -0.75
N GLN A 293 6.82 25.31 -0.72
CA GLN A 293 7.63 26.08 -1.67
C GLN A 293 7.67 25.46 -3.06
N THR A 294 7.49 24.17 -3.20
CA THR A 294 7.59 23.46 -4.48
C THR A 294 6.27 22.86 -4.90
N LEU A 295 6.09 22.65 -6.21
CA LEU A 295 4.90 22.02 -6.78
C LEU A 295 4.57 20.64 -6.14
N PRO A 296 5.55 19.72 -5.92
CA PRO A 296 5.29 18.50 -5.17
C PRO A 296 4.75 18.76 -3.75
N ARG A 297 5.25 19.77 -3.06
CA ARG A 297 4.82 20.09 -1.68
C ARG A 297 3.42 20.71 -1.63
N LYS A 298 3.07 21.53 -2.60
CA LYS A 298 1.69 22.03 -2.75
C LYS A 298 0.72 20.89 -3.00
N ARG A 299 1.08 19.91 -3.84
CA ARG A 299 0.29 18.69 -4.02
C ARG A 299 0.13 17.90 -2.70
N ASP A 300 1.22 17.71 -1.97
CA ASP A 300 1.20 16.96 -0.71
C ASP A 300 0.28 17.66 0.32
N ARG A 301 0.33 18.98 0.44
CA ARG A 301 -0.57 19.77 1.32
C ARG A 301 -2.04 19.58 0.93
N ALA A 302 -2.37 19.70 -0.34
CA ALA A 302 -3.73 19.50 -0.83
C ALA A 302 -4.23 18.05 -0.62
N MET A 303 -3.35 17.05 -0.81
CA MET A 303 -3.66 15.63 -0.53
C MET A 303 -3.95 15.41 0.96
N PHE A 304 -3.20 16.04 1.84
CA PHE A 304 -3.44 15.98 3.28
C PHE A 304 -4.77 16.66 3.63
N ALA A 305 -5.01 17.87 3.15
CA ALA A 305 -6.20 18.65 3.44
C ALA A 305 -7.49 17.95 2.99
N ILE A 306 -7.55 17.45 1.75
CA ILE A 306 -8.74 16.79 1.22
C ILE A 306 -9.03 15.45 1.92
N ALA A 307 -8.01 14.79 2.48
CA ALA A 307 -8.19 13.58 3.25
C ALA A 307 -9.06 13.81 4.50
N PHE A 308 -8.96 14.99 5.13
CA PHE A 308 -9.81 15.40 6.25
C PHE A 308 -11.16 15.94 5.76
N LEU A 309 -11.16 16.83 4.75
CA LEU A 309 -12.41 17.41 4.21
C LEU A 309 -13.41 16.36 3.74
N GLY A 310 -12.94 15.26 3.17
CA GLY A 310 -13.81 14.20 2.65
C GLY A 310 -13.74 12.89 3.42
N ALA A 311 -13.00 12.80 4.52
CA ALA A 311 -12.73 11.55 5.23
C ALA A 311 -12.36 10.38 4.29
N LEU A 312 -11.54 10.66 3.26
CA LEU A 312 -11.29 9.78 2.13
C LEU A 312 -10.35 8.61 2.49
N ARG A 313 -10.60 7.46 1.85
CA ARG A 313 -9.61 6.37 1.87
C ARG A 313 -8.45 6.68 0.94
N ALA A 314 -7.24 6.26 1.30
CA ALA A 314 -6.03 6.52 0.52
C ALA A 314 -6.11 6.03 -0.93
N ASP A 315 -6.73 4.88 -1.19
CA ASP A 315 -6.89 4.34 -2.55
C ASP A 315 -7.90 5.16 -3.37
N THR A 316 -8.95 5.66 -2.75
CA THR A 316 -9.90 6.58 -3.39
C THR A 316 -9.18 7.88 -3.75
N LEU A 317 -8.50 8.48 -2.78
CA LEU A 317 -7.82 9.77 -2.93
C LEU A 317 -6.85 9.78 -4.11
N VAL A 318 -6.00 8.75 -4.27
CA VAL A 318 -5.06 8.67 -5.39
C VAL A 318 -5.70 8.37 -6.75
N SER A 319 -6.96 7.98 -6.77
CA SER A 319 -7.69 7.64 -8.00
C SER A 319 -8.70 8.71 -8.44
N LEU A 320 -8.88 9.78 -7.65
CA LEU A 320 -9.73 10.90 -8.04
C LEU A 320 -9.20 11.60 -9.28
N ARG A 321 -10.12 12.03 -10.14
CA ARG A 321 -9.87 12.90 -11.29
C ARG A 321 -10.37 14.32 -10.96
N LEU A 322 -9.92 15.33 -11.70
CA LEU A 322 -10.32 16.73 -11.47
C LEU A 322 -11.85 16.90 -11.52
N LYS A 323 -12.54 16.22 -12.43
CA LYS A 323 -14.02 16.23 -12.53
C LYS A 323 -14.74 15.72 -11.28
N HIS A 324 -14.06 15.00 -10.41
CA HIS A 324 -14.64 14.49 -9.17
C HIS A 324 -14.61 15.51 -8.01
N LEU A 325 -14.01 16.68 -8.22
CA LEU A 325 -13.94 17.76 -7.24
C LEU A 325 -14.72 18.96 -7.72
N SER A 326 -15.71 19.40 -6.95
CA SER A 326 -16.37 20.70 -7.11
C SER A 326 -15.99 21.58 -5.92
N VAL A 327 -15.10 22.54 -6.17
CA VAL A 327 -14.70 23.53 -5.13
C VAL A 327 -15.85 24.49 -4.85
N ALA A 328 -16.62 24.87 -5.88
CA ALA A 328 -17.77 25.78 -5.74
C ALA A 328 -18.85 25.19 -4.82
N GLU A 329 -19.17 23.90 -5.01
CA GLU A 329 -20.16 23.18 -4.21
C GLU A 329 -19.56 22.58 -2.93
N LYS A 330 -18.26 22.70 -2.69
CA LYS A 330 -17.55 22.06 -1.58
C LYS A 330 -17.83 20.56 -1.49
N MET A 331 -17.74 19.87 -2.62
CA MET A 331 -18.16 18.48 -2.78
C MET A 331 -17.13 17.63 -3.52
N ILE A 332 -17.10 16.34 -3.20
CA ILE A 332 -16.29 15.32 -3.86
C ILE A 332 -17.22 14.21 -4.34
N ILE A 333 -17.18 13.91 -5.63
CA ILE A 333 -17.93 12.79 -6.21
C ILE A 333 -17.03 11.57 -6.22
N GLN A 334 -17.32 10.61 -5.36
CA GLN A 334 -16.67 9.31 -5.37
C GLN A 334 -17.43 8.37 -6.32
N ASP A 335 -16.99 8.30 -7.58
CA ASP A 335 -17.59 7.39 -8.57
C ASP A 335 -16.93 6.00 -8.47
N GLY A 336 -17.69 5.01 -8.02
CA GLY A 336 -17.22 3.63 -7.83
C GLY A 336 -16.90 2.89 -9.14
N THR A 337 -17.31 3.43 -10.30
CA THR A 337 -17.00 2.85 -11.61
C THR A 337 -15.62 3.28 -12.13
N VAL A 338 -15.15 4.45 -11.72
CA VAL A 338 -13.89 5.06 -12.18
C VAL A 338 -12.85 5.11 -11.06
N SER A 339 -13.26 5.47 -9.85
CA SER A 339 -12.39 5.60 -8.69
C SER A 339 -12.27 4.28 -7.92
N ARG A 340 -11.09 4.02 -7.33
CA ARG A 340 -10.87 2.83 -6.51
C ARG A 340 -11.52 2.97 -5.14
N THR A 341 -12.77 2.58 -5.07
CA THR A 341 -13.57 2.63 -3.85
C THR A 341 -13.71 1.23 -3.24
N LYS A 342 -13.92 1.17 -1.93
CA LYS A 342 -14.20 -0.11 -1.28
C LYS A 342 -15.57 -0.62 -1.74
N ASN A 343 -15.61 -1.82 -2.30
CA ASN A 343 -16.82 -2.48 -2.81
C ASN A 343 -17.51 -1.75 -3.98
N GLY A 344 -16.80 -0.90 -4.75
CA GLY A 344 -17.39 -0.15 -5.87
C GLY A 344 -18.43 0.88 -5.46
N LYS A 345 -18.44 1.33 -4.19
CA LYS A 345 -19.46 2.25 -3.68
C LYS A 345 -19.27 3.65 -4.26
N SER A 346 -20.32 4.21 -4.86
CA SER A 346 -20.41 5.62 -5.25
C SER A 346 -21.00 6.45 -4.13
N LEU A 347 -20.48 7.66 -3.92
CA LEU A 347 -20.90 8.59 -2.88
C LEU A 347 -20.68 10.03 -3.33
N GLU A 348 -21.63 10.89 -2.99
CA GLU A 348 -21.43 12.33 -2.93
C GLU A 348 -20.97 12.70 -1.52
N ILE A 349 -19.81 13.30 -1.41
CA ILE A 349 -19.18 13.64 -0.13
C ILE A 349 -19.06 15.14 -0.05
N TRP A 350 -19.82 15.75 0.85
CA TRP A 350 -19.73 17.15 1.16
C TRP A 350 -18.52 17.41 2.06
N TRP A 351 -17.83 18.54 1.88
CA TRP A 351 -16.73 18.88 2.74
C TRP A 351 -17.21 19.03 4.17
N PHE A 352 -16.51 18.37 5.09
CA PHE A 352 -16.82 18.53 6.49
C PHE A 352 -16.56 19.96 6.94
N PRO A 353 -17.41 20.52 7.84
CA PRO A 353 -17.29 21.88 8.36
C PRO A 353 -16.13 21.95 9.39
N ILE A 354 -14.91 21.93 8.88
CA ILE A 354 -13.67 22.10 9.64
C ILE A 354 -12.98 23.40 9.25
N SER A 355 -11.79 23.70 9.82
CA SER A 355 -11.06 24.94 9.55
C SER A 355 -10.92 25.26 8.05
N GLU A 356 -11.05 26.52 7.69
CA GLU A 356 -10.90 27.02 6.32
C GLU A 356 -9.49 26.79 5.75
N ALA A 357 -8.49 26.59 6.60
CA ALA A 357 -7.13 26.26 6.16
C ALA A 357 -7.10 25.04 5.23
N PHE A 358 -7.92 24.01 5.53
CA PHE A 358 -8.01 22.81 4.68
C PHE A 358 -8.65 23.11 3.33
N SER A 359 -9.77 23.83 3.30
CA SER A 359 -10.48 24.17 2.06
C SER A 359 -9.64 25.10 1.18
N ALA A 360 -8.93 26.06 1.77
CA ALA A 360 -8.04 26.96 1.06
C ALA A 360 -6.89 26.23 0.33
N GLU A 361 -6.28 25.21 0.95
CA GLU A 361 -5.22 24.43 0.31
C GLU A 361 -5.73 23.61 -0.89
N VAL A 362 -6.92 23.05 -0.79
CA VAL A 362 -7.55 22.29 -1.90
C VAL A 362 -7.92 23.23 -3.04
N THR A 363 -8.50 24.39 -2.73
CA THR A 363 -8.87 25.42 -3.72
C THR A 363 -7.64 25.94 -4.46
N LYS A 364 -6.57 26.28 -3.73
CA LYS A 364 -5.29 26.71 -4.32
C LYS A 364 -4.69 25.65 -5.23
N TRP A 365 -4.79 24.38 -4.82
CA TRP A 365 -4.28 23.28 -5.63
C TRP A 365 -5.09 23.07 -6.91
N GLU A 366 -6.42 23.08 -6.82
CA GLU A 366 -7.30 22.91 -7.96
C GLU A 366 -7.06 24.00 -9.00
N ALA A 367 -7.00 25.27 -8.60
CA ALA A 367 -6.69 26.37 -9.49
C ALA A 367 -5.30 26.21 -10.15
N LEU A 368 -4.28 25.87 -9.35
CA LEU A 368 -2.92 25.69 -9.84
C LEU A 368 -2.80 24.53 -10.85
N ILE A 369 -3.45 23.39 -10.60
CA ILE A 369 -3.33 22.24 -11.49
C ILE A 369 -4.02 22.51 -12.83
N ARG A 370 -5.14 23.24 -12.83
CA ARG A 370 -5.81 23.70 -14.05
C ARG A 370 -4.96 24.71 -14.82
N ASP A 371 -4.31 25.62 -14.15
CA ASP A 371 -3.37 26.58 -14.72
C ASP A 371 -2.17 25.90 -15.41
N LEU A 372 -1.76 24.75 -14.88
CA LEU A 372 -0.74 23.91 -15.50
C LEU A 372 -1.24 23.15 -16.74
N GLY A 373 -2.53 23.26 -17.07
CA GLY A 373 -3.16 22.68 -18.26
C GLY A 373 -3.71 21.28 -18.07
N PHE A 374 -3.90 20.80 -16.83
CA PHE A 374 -4.59 19.56 -16.56
C PHE A 374 -6.11 19.76 -16.68
N HIS A 375 -6.82 18.79 -17.27
CA HIS A 375 -8.23 18.83 -17.57
C HIS A 375 -9.04 17.89 -16.68
N ASP A 376 -10.37 17.95 -16.78
CA ASP A 376 -11.32 17.22 -15.94
C ASP A 376 -11.05 15.71 -15.85
N ASP A 377 -10.62 15.08 -16.93
CA ASP A 377 -10.32 13.66 -16.98
C ASP A 377 -8.91 13.29 -16.50
N ASP A 378 -8.06 14.28 -16.19
CA ASP A 378 -6.77 14.02 -15.58
C ASP A 378 -6.88 13.76 -14.08
N PRO A 379 -5.88 13.08 -13.47
CA PRO A 379 -5.88 12.86 -12.04
C PRO A 379 -5.87 14.17 -11.25
N LEU A 380 -6.66 14.26 -10.18
CA LEU A 380 -6.59 15.38 -9.24
C LEU A 380 -5.20 15.51 -8.62
N PHE A 381 -4.51 14.38 -8.42
CA PHE A 381 -3.14 14.33 -7.92
C PHE A 381 -2.24 13.51 -8.86
N PRO A 382 -1.70 14.13 -9.93
CA PRO A 382 -0.84 13.44 -10.86
C PRO A 382 0.46 12.92 -10.21
N ASP A 383 1.03 11.87 -10.80
CA ASP A 383 2.39 11.41 -10.43
C ASP A 383 3.42 12.53 -10.70
N LEU A 384 4.47 12.63 -9.86
CA LEU A 384 5.49 13.67 -9.93
C LEU A 384 6.14 13.78 -11.31
N LYS A 385 6.31 12.66 -12.01
CA LYS A 385 6.88 12.66 -13.36
C LYS A 385 6.09 13.51 -14.36
N TYR A 386 4.77 13.59 -14.21
CA TYR A 386 3.90 14.41 -15.07
C TYR A 386 3.91 15.88 -14.63
N LEU A 387 3.91 16.13 -13.33
CA LEU A 387 3.97 17.48 -12.78
C LEU A 387 5.28 18.19 -13.13
N LEU A 388 6.42 17.53 -12.89
CA LEU A 388 7.75 18.13 -13.07
C LEU A 388 8.17 18.27 -14.52
N ASN A 389 7.62 17.45 -15.41
CA ASN A 389 7.94 17.50 -16.85
C ASN A 389 7.05 18.45 -17.66
N GLY A 390 6.11 19.16 -17.03
CA GLY A 390 5.17 20.05 -17.72
C GLY A 390 4.33 19.30 -18.76
N TYR A 391 3.88 18.10 -18.43
CA TYR A 391 3.27 17.13 -19.34
C TYR A 391 2.12 17.69 -20.21
N PRO A 392 1.10 18.41 -19.67
CA PRO A 392 0.01 18.89 -20.51
C PRO A 392 0.46 19.94 -21.53
N LYS A 393 1.36 20.84 -21.14
CA LYS A 393 1.92 21.87 -22.06
C LYS A 393 2.81 21.26 -23.13
N ARG A 394 3.49 20.17 -22.83
CA ARG A 394 4.39 19.46 -23.75
C ARG A 394 3.66 18.55 -24.72
N TYR A 395 2.51 18.01 -24.30
CA TYR A 395 1.71 17.04 -25.06
C TYR A 395 0.22 17.41 -25.00
N PRO A 396 -0.20 18.54 -25.62
CA PRO A 396 -1.56 19.08 -25.47
C PRO A 396 -2.66 18.15 -26.01
N ASN A 397 -2.34 17.27 -26.94
CA ASN A 397 -3.28 16.30 -27.55
C ASN A 397 -3.11 14.89 -26.99
N ALA A 398 -2.38 14.71 -25.88
CA ALA A 398 -2.24 13.39 -25.27
C ALA A 398 -3.55 12.96 -24.60
N PRO A 399 -3.83 11.64 -24.55
CA PRO A 399 -4.96 11.14 -23.80
C PRO A 399 -4.79 11.45 -22.30
N PRO A 400 -5.90 11.48 -21.53
CA PRO A 400 -5.87 11.68 -20.08
C PRO A 400 -4.87 10.76 -19.39
N ILE A 401 -4.19 11.29 -18.39
CA ILE A 401 -3.19 10.55 -17.63
C ILE A 401 -3.91 9.55 -16.71
N GLU A 402 -3.36 8.36 -16.57
CA GLU A 402 -3.87 7.41 -15.59
C GLU A 402 -3.51 7.81 -14.15
N PRO A 403 -4.45 7.69 -13.20
CA PRO A 403 -4.20 7.93 -11.79
C PRO A 403 -3.10 7.04 -11.23
N MET A 404 -2.46 7.47 -10.14
CA MET A 404 -1.43 6.70 -9.46
C MET A 404 -1.92 5.30 -9.08
N LYS A 405 -1.16 4.25 -9.40
CA LYS A 405 -1.54 2.85 -9.15
C LYS A 405 -1.50 2.47 -7.67
N THR A 406 -0.70 3.17 -6.86
CA THR A 406 -0.47 2.85 -5.45
C THR A 406 -0.70 4.05 -4.54
N LYS A 407 -1.04 3.80 -3.29
CA LYS A 407 -1.21 4.81 -2.24
C LYS A 407 0.11 5.32 -1.62
N THR A 408 1.25 4.96 -2.20
CA THR A 408 2.58 5.33 -1.65
C THR A 408 2.75 6.84 -1.51
N ALA A 409 2.24 7.63 -2.47
CA ALA A 409 2.30 9.08 -2.40
C ALA A 409 1.55 9.64 -1.18
N VAL A 410 0.33 9.18 -0.93
CA VAL A 410 -0.47 9.61 0.23
C VAL A 410 0.19 9.20 1.55
N ASN A 411 0.75 7.97 1.62
CA ASN A 411 1.48 7.54 2.80
C ASN A 411 2.71 8.44 3.08
N LYS A 412 3.45 8.83 2.02
CA LYS A 412 4.57 9.77 2.16
C LYS A 412 4.10 11.16 2.59
N THR A 413 2.98 11.64 2.05
CA THR A 413 2.35 12.91 2.46
C THR A 413 2.07 12.92 3.97
N PHE A 414 1.44 11.87 4.48
CA PHE A 414 1.15 11.77 5.91
C PHE A 414 2.42 11.61 6.76
N ALA A 415 3.45 10.93 6.27
CA ALA A 415 4.75 10.87 6.94
C ALA A 415 5.41 12.25 7.06
N ILE A 416 5.33 13.08 6.00
CA ILE A 416 5.82 14.46 6.03
C ILE A 416 5.00 15.30 7.00
N ALA A 417 3.68 15.22 6.96
CA ALA A 417 2.79 15.96 7.85
C ALA A 417 3.00 15.59 9.33
N SER A 418 3.32 14.31 9.60
CA SER A 418 3.60 13.83 10.96
C SER A 418 4.97 14.26 11.51
N SER A 419 5.81 14.91 10.70
CA SER A 419 7.10 15.41 11.19
C SER A 419 6.85 16.52 12.23
N GLY A 420 7.32 16.31 13.46
CA GLY A 420 7.08 17.21 14.59
C GLY A 420 5.68 17.11 15.22
N ALA A 421 4.85 16.13 14.83
CA ALA A 421 3.60 15.80 15.51
C ALA A 421 3.84 14.84 16.69
N LYS A 422 2.82 14.66 17.55
CA LYS A 422 2.90 13.77 18.72
C LYS A 422 3.15 12.30 18.35
N ALA A 423 2.63 11.87 17.18
CA ALA A 423 2.75 10.50 16.69
C ALA A 423 2.88 10.46 15.18
N HIS A 424 3.23 9.27 14.64
CA HIS A 424 3.21 9.03 13.21
C HIS A 424 1.80 8.65 12.76
N TYR A 425 1.14 9.55 12.05
CA TYR A 425 -0.22 9.35 11.54
C TYR A 425 -0.23 8.78 10.12
N THR A 426 -1.24 7.98 9.83
CA THR A 426 -1.46 7.37 8.51
C THR A 426 -2.66 8.02 7.81
N PRO A 427 -2.84 7.87 6.49
CA PRO A 427 -4.01 8.41 5.80
C PRO A 427 -5.35 7.99 6.41
N HIS A 428 -5.41 6.81 7.04
CA HIS A 428 -6.62 6.33 7.68
C HIS A 428 -6.96 7.10 8.97
N SER A 429 -5.98 7.74 9.60
CA SER A 429 -6.21 8.54 10.81
C SER A 429 -7.11 9.75 10.54
N ALA A 430 -7.06 10.37 9.34
CA ALA A 430 -8.00 11.43 8.96
C ALA A 430 -9.46 10.97 9.11
N LYS A 431 -9.78 9.75 8.65
CA LYS A 431 -11.10 9.16 8.80
C LYS A 431 -11.47 8.88 10.27
N HIS A 432 -10.49 8.49 11.09
CA HIS A 432 -10.70 8.32 12.53
C HIS A 432 -10.99 9.67 13.21
N THR A 433 -10.22 10.71 12.88
CA THR A 433 -10.44 12.07 13.36
C THR A 433 -11.86 12.54 13.06
N MET A 434 -12.29 12.42 11.79
CA MET A 434 -13.63 12.87 11.40
C MET A 434 -14.75 12.05 12.03
N ALA A 435 -14.53 10.77 12.29
CA ALA A 435 -15.50 9.94 12.99
C ALA A 435 -15.60 10.31 14.48
N ALA A 436 -14.46 10.61 15.14
CA ALA A 436 -14.42 11.05 16.52
C ALA A 436 -14.96 12.48 16.70
N GLU A 437 -14.71 13.35 15.73
CA GLU A 437 -15.20 14.73 15.75
C GLU A 437 -16.74 14.80 15.77
N ARG A 438 -17.45 13.84 15.15
CA ARG A 438 -18.90 13.67 15.28
C ARG A 438 -19.34 13.64 16.74
N ASP A 439 -18.62 12.89 17.58
CA ASP A 439 -19.00 12.66 18.98
C ASP A 439 -18.55 13.80 19.89
N ARG A 440 -17.63 14.64 19.42
CA ARG A 440 -17.15 15.85 20.13
C ARG A 440 -18.04 17.06 19.91
N ARG A 441 -18.85 17.05 18.84
CA ARG A 441 -19.78 18.12 18.48
C ARG A 441 -21.16 17.86 19.04
N HIS A 442 -21.84 18.92 19.44
CA HIS A 442 -23.24 18.86 19.83
C HIS A 442 -24.12 18.79 18.57
N LEU A 443 -24.25 17.59 18.01
CA LEU A 443 -25.02 17.33 16.80
C LEU A 443 -26.38 16.73 17.17
N THR A 444 -27.45 17.20 16.50
CA THR A 444 -28.76 16.55 16.52
C THR A 444 -28.68 15.13 15.93
N ALA A 445 -29.66 14.29 16.18
CA ALA A 445 -29.73 12.95 15.62
C ALA A 445 -29.67 12.96 14.07
N ARG A 446 -30.29 13.94 13.42
CA ARG A 446 -30.29 14.12 11.96
C ARG A 446 -28.89 14.49 11.45
N GLU A 447 -28.20 15.41 12.12
CA GLU A 447 -26.84 15.82 11.76
C GLU A 447 -25.83 14.69 11.99
N ARG A 448 -25.95 13.93 13.08
CA ARG A 448 -25.14 12.70 13.30
C ARG A 448 -25.32 11.70 12.18
N LYS A 449 -26.55 11.47 11.73
CA LYS A 449 -26.84 10.59 10.61
C LYS A 449 -26.21 11.10 9.30
N ALA A 450 -26.39 12.39 8.98
CA ALA A 450 -25.78 13.01 7.80
C ALA A 450 -24.25 12.91 7.83
N TRP A 451 -23.62 13.15 9.01
CA TRP A 451 -22.18 13.01 9.20
C TRP A 451 -21.68 11.59 8.90
N LEU A 452 -22.41 10.57 9.35
CA LEU A 452 -22.08 9.15 9.12
C LEU A 452 -22.21 8.75 7.66
N GLU A 453 -23.29 9.15 7.02
CA GLU A 453 -23.52 8.90 5.60
C GLU A 453 -22.43 9.56 4.75
N ASN A 454 -22.03 10.78 5.09
CA ASN A 454 -20.94 11.51 4.45
C ASN A 454 -19.56 10.82 4.62
N ILE A 455 -19.29 10.21 5.76
CA ILE A 455 -18.10 9.33 5.95
C ILE A 455 -18.20 8.06 5.08
N GLY A 456 -19.38 7.68 4.61
CA GLY A 456 -19.65 6.47 3.84
C GLY A 456 -19.76 5.21 4.71
N HIS A 457 -20.32 5.35 5.91
CA HIS A 457 -20.69 4.23 6.78
C HIS A 457 -22.19 3.93 6.65
N ASP A 458 -22.51 2.65 6.46
CA ASP A 458 -23.90 2.21 6.26
C ASP A 458 -24.68 2.12 7.57
N THR A 459 -24.00 2.03 8.72
CA THR A 459 -24.62 1.94 10.05
C THR A 459 -23.75 2.60 11.12
N GLU A 460 -24.36 3.10 12.18
CA GLU A 460 -23.68 3.63 13.37
C GLU A 460 -22.78 2.57 14.01
N GLN A 461 -23.21 1.32 14.05
CA GLN A 461 -22.44 0.20 14.61
C GLN A 461 -21.06 0.04 13.98
N ILE A 462 -20.90 0.37 12.68
CA ILE A 462 -19.59 0.36 12.02
C ILE A 462 -18.68 1.44 12.59
N THR A 463 -19.24 2.62 12.84
CA THR A 463 -18.50 3.73 13.43
C THR A 463 -18.12 3.44 14.87
N ASP A 464 -19.05 3.03 15.68
CA ASP A 464 -18.84 2.76 17.11
C ASP A 464 -17.86 1.59 17.32
N ARG A 465 -17.95 0.56 16.49
CA ARG A 465 -17.06 -0.61 16.57
C ARG A 465 -15.62 -0.35 16.11
N HIS A 466 -15.41 0.56 15.16
CA HIS A 466 -14.12 0.77 14.53
C HIS A 466 -13.50 2.13 14.81
N TYR A 467 -14.28 3.14 15.16
CA TYR A 467 -13.87 4.54 15.26
C TYR A 467 -14.29 5.22 16.57
N GLY A 468 -15.35 4.78 17.21
CA GLY A 468 -15.96 5.42 18.39
C GLY A 468 -15.53 4.83 19.75
N GLN A 469 -14.39 4.11 19.83
CA GLN A 469 -13.94 3.59 21.13
C GLN A 469 -13.31 4.69 21.96
N LEU A 470 -14.00 5.07 23.03
CA LEU A 470 -13.48 6.01 24.02
C LEU A 470 -12.24 5.43 24.71
N SER A 471 -11.24 6.26 24.94
CA SER A 471 -10.12 5.93 25.80
C SER A 471 -10.60 5.62 27.23
N GLY A 472 -9.78 4.94 28.03
CA GLY A 472 -10.11 4.70 29.44
C GLY A 472 -10.39 6.00 30.20
N ASP A 473 -9.64 7.05 29.90
CA ASP A 473 -9.81 8.37 30.54
C ASP A 473 -11.03 9.13 30.02
N GLU A 474 -11.34 9.06 28.73
CA GLU A 474 -12.57 9.64 28.17
C GLU A 474 -13.80 8.95 28.73
N ARG A 475 -13.78 7.61 28.83
CA ARG A 475 -14.86 6.83 29.44
C ARG A 475 -15.06 7.19 30.90
N ARG A 476 -13.96 7.34 31.67
CA ARG A 476 -14.02 7.76 33.08
C ARG A 476 -14.64 9.14 33.21
N ARG A 477 -14.24 10.11 32.38
CA ARG A 477 -14.79 11.48 32.38
C ARG A 477 -16.28 11.48 32.04
N ALA A 478 -16.67 10.79 30.97
CA ALA A 478 -18.06 10.67 30.56
C ALA A 478 -18.93 10.07 31.66
N LEU A 479 -18.46 8.98 32.33
CA LEU A 479 -19.20 8.35 33.42
C LEU A 479 -19.29 9.23 34.68
N LYS A 480 -18.25 10.00 34.98
CA LYS A 480 -18.31 11.00 36.08
C LYS A 480 -19.33 12.10 35.79
N ASN A 481 -19.30 12.65 34.57
CA ASN A 481 -20.22 13.73 34.19
C ASN A 481 -21.70 13.29 34.23
N ILE A 482 -22.01 12.06 33.94
CA ILE A 482 -23.37 11.48 34.07
C ILE A 482 -23.80 11.46 35.55
N GLY A 483 -22.85 11.16 36.46
CA GLY A 483 -23.14 11.07 37.90
C GLY A 483 -23.33 12.44 38.57
N ASP A 484 -22.67 13.49 38.06
CA ASP A 484 -22.61 14.81 38.72
C ASP A 484 -23.70 15.78 38.21
N GLY A 485 -24.57 15.39 37.28
CA GLY A 485 -25.60 16.28 36.69
C GLY A 485 -25.06 17.54 36.00
N SER A 486 -23.74 17.63 35.85
CA SER A 486 -23.03 18.85 35.41
C SER A 486 -23.12 19.10 33.89
N GLU A 487 -23.58 18.14 33.11
CA GLU A 487 -23.67 18.30 31.65
C GLU A 487 -24.74 19.32 31.23
N GLN A 488 -25.84 19.39 31.94
CA GLN A 488 -26.88 20.41 31.68
C GLN A 488 -26.42 21.83 32.02
N LEU A 489 -25.69 21.98 33.12
CA LEU A 489 -25.09 23.28 33.49
C LEU A 489 -23.94 23.67 32.53
N SER A 490 -23.11 22.75 32.09
CA SER A 490 -22.01 23.05 31.15
C SER A 490 -22.50 23.38 29.72
N VAL A 491 -23.62 22.80 29.28
CA VAL A 491 -24.27 23.17 28.01
C VAL A 491 -24.85 24.57 28.08
N LEU A 492 -25.51 24.93 29.21
CA LEU A 492 -26.02 26.28 29.46
C LEU A 492 -24.89 27.30 29.59
N GLU A 493 -23.81 26.99 30.29
CA GLU A 493 -22.63 27.86 30.39
C GLU A 493 -21.92 28.08 29.07
N ARG A 494 -21.84 27.08 28.17
CA ARG A 494 -21.28 27.24 26.83
C ARG A 494 -22.20 28.03 25.89
N LEU A 495 -23.49 27.76 25.90
CA LEU A 495 -24.49 28.57 25.18
C LEU A 495 -24.53 30.03 25.65
N THR A 496 -24.15 30.28 26.91
CA THR A 496 -24.12 31.63 27.48
C THR A 496 -22.84 32.41 27.19
N ASN A 497 -21.75 31.76 26.78
CA ASN A 497 -20.50 32.49 26.56
C ASN A 497 -20.36 33.10 25.16
N ASP A 498 -21.04 32.59 24.12
CA ASP A 498 -20.74 33.02 22.76
C ASP A 498 -21.80 33.89 22.06
N GLU A 499 -23.12 33.88 22.39
CA GLU A 499 -24.10 34.60 21.57
C GLU A 499 -25.35 35.17 22.27
N LEU A 500 -25.53 35.02 23.57
CA LEU A 500 -26.78 35.43 24.23
C LEU A 500 -26.59 36.67 25.11
N GLY A 501 -27.36 37.72 24.86
CA GLY A 501 -27.35 38.92 25.69
C GLY A 501 -27.67 38.65 27.16
N ALA A 502 -27.15 39.50 28.06
CA ALA A 502 -27.23 39.35 29.52
C ALA A 502 -28.63 39.02 30.06
N GLY A 503 -29.69 39.55 29.43
CA GLY A 503 -31.09 39.33 29.87
C GLY A 503 -31.60 37.90 29.60
N LEU A 504 -31.13 37.25 28.55
CA LEU A 504 -31.51 35.86 28.23
C LEU A 504 -30.79 34.88 29.15
N ARG A 505 -29.58 35.22 29.58
CA ARG A 505 -28.82 34.47 30.62
C ARG A 505 -29.58 34.41 31.93
N GLU A 506 -30.04 35.55 32.38
CA GLU A 506 -30.77 35.68 33.65
C GLU A 506 -32.12 34.95 33.63
N PHE A 507 -32.82 34.98 32.48
CA PHE A 507 -34.06 34.25 32.25
C PHE A 507 -33.85 32.73 32.29
N LEU A 508 -32.84 32.23 31.59
CA LEU A 508 -32.54 30.78 31.53
C LEU A 508 -32.06 30.24 32.88
N MET A 509 -31.24 31.02 33.62
CA MET A 509 -30.76 30.61 34.94
C MET A 509 -31.89 30.55 35.97
N ARG A 510 -32.87 31.46 35.95
CA ARG A 510 -34.03 31.41 36.85
C ARG A 510 -34.91 30.20 36.61
N HIS A 511 -35.20 29.85 35.36
CA HIS A 511 -36.10 28.73 35.03
C HIS A 511 -35.44 27.36 35.18
N VAL A 512 -34.13 27.23 35.03
CA VAL A 512 -33.41 25.97 35.31
C VAL A 512 -33.32 25.66 36.79
N VAL A 513 -33.22 26.68 37.63
CA VAL A 513 -33.24 26.50 39.08
C VAL A 513 -34.64 26.08 39.57
N GLU A 514 -35.71 26.53 38.93
CA GLU A 514 -37.07 26.11 39.26
C GLU A 514 -37.36 24.66 38.89
N ILE A 515 -36.84 24.16 37.77
CA ILE A 515 -37.01 22.75 37.31
C ILE A 515 -36.23 21.74 38.20
N ASN A 516 -35.16 22.17 38.83
CA ASN A 516 -34.38 21.29 39.71
C ASN A 516 -34.87 21.28 41.17
N ASN A 517 -35.89 22.03 41.51
CA ASN A 517 -36.51 22.10 42.83
C ASN A 517 -37.92 21.48 42.91
N GLU A 518 -38.43 20.93 41.79
CA GLU A 518 -39.59 20.05 41.74
C GLU A 518 -39.15 18.59 41.51
#